data_9ef956c456e23067fc3767cce18fe98e
#
_entry.id   9ef956c456e23067fc3767cce18fe98e
#
_cell.length_a   1.000
_cell.length_b   1.000
_cell.length_c   1.000
_cell.angle_alpha   90.00
_cell.angle_beta   90.00
_cell.angle_gamma   90.00
#
_symmetry.space_group_name_H-M   'P 1'
#
loop_
_entity.id
_entity.type
_entity.pdbx_description
1 polymer ?
#
loop_
_entity_poly.entity_id
_entity_poly.type
_entity_poly.pdbx_seq_one_letter_code
_entity_poly.pdbx_strand_id
1 'polypeptide(L)'
;MIISNKNGNVIYKSWRENGVKKSEEVSFRPYFYVSVDEPNIPTYSVSKYANGEFEYEEGDWTSLDGTKLKRVYVEKSFDIYKARQHFSKTYEADVPYTFRYAVDEVDEMPEYTMRKWYWDMEWQQSGEHDGCITTIVAYDNWDKHYYQWVWFPNQEPYNGFKMSTDEVQHVSVFNTEKEMLEHFMGTMMVKDPDMLIAWFGLKFDLPKLLDRACALGLNPLVISPYHKIDGVKQVKNGFSFKRQDGYSPIEQPIGGRLTLNLDLAFERQWNDSQRGTLPSLSLDYVSKILFNEGKEMNTKFEDPNEFYR
;
A
#
# COMPACT_ATOMS: atom_id res chain seq x y z
N MET A 1 -5.60 -8.00 12.48
CA MET A 1 -5.15 -6.62 12.77
C MET A 1 -4.12 -6.18 11.75
N ILE A 2 -4.17 -4.94 11.29
CA ILE A 2 -3.12 -4.32 10.46
C ILE A 2 -2.17 -3.56 11.38
N ILE A 3 -0.88 -3.80 11.24
CA ILE A 3 0.18 -3.15 12.02
C ILE A 3 1.08 -2.40 11.04
N SER A 4 1.18 -1.10 11.17
CA SER A 4 1.96 -0.23 10.28
C SER A 4 2.94 0.65 11.05
N ASN A 5 4.11 0.87 10.45
CA ASN A 5 5.10 1.81 10.97
C ASN A 5 4.71 3.25 10.57
N LYS A 6 4.22 4.03 11.52
CA LYS A 6 3.80 5.41 11.25
C LYS A 6 4.99 6.35 10.98
N ASN A 7 5.98 6.37 11.87
CA ASN A 7 7.07 7.35 11.82
C ASN A 7 8.42 6.86 12.40
N GLY A 8 8.59 5.55 12.55
CA GLY A 8 9.82 4.92 13.05
C GLY A 8 9.88 4.64 14.55
N ASN A 9 8.99 5.22 15.35
CA ASN A 9 8.85 4.92 16.79
C ASN A 9 7.40 4.91 17.28
N VAL A 10 6.46 4.99 16.35
CA VAL A 10 5.03 4.85 16.61
C VAL A 10 4.47 3.79 15.68
N ILE A 11 3.80 2.83 16.26
CA ILE A 11 2.99 1.83 15.55
C ILE A 11 1.57 2.36 15.42
N TYR A 12 1.03 2.30 14.21
CA TYR A 12 -0.39 2.43 13.95
C TYR A 12 -0.96 1.03 13.77
N LYS A 13 -1.91 0.63 14.61
CA LYS A 13 -2.64 -0.62 14.47
C LYS A 13 -4.11 -0.36 14.22
N SER A 14 -4.72 -1.20 13.38
CA SER A 14 -6.15 -1.13 13.11
C SER A 14 -6.75 -2.52 12.97
N TRP A 15 -8.02 -2.65 13.37
CA TRP A 15 -8.83 -3.85 13.30
C TRP A 15 -10.29 -3.48 13.17
N ARG A 16 -11.17 -4.46 13.11
CA ARG A 16 -12.61 -4.20 13.10
C ARG A 16 -13.30 -4.94 14.24
N GLU A 17 -14.23 -4.22 14.86
CA GLU A 17 -15.14 -4.78 15.86
C GLU A 17 -16.57 -4.53 15.37
N ASN A 18 -17.34 -5.60 15.19
CA ASN A 18 -18.72 -5.53 14.66
C ASN A 18 -18.80 -4.68 13.35
N GLY A 19 -17.84 -4.85 12.47
CA GLY A 19 -17.77 -4.11 11.20
C GLY A 19 -17.20 -2.69 11.28
N VAL A 20 -17.11 -2.10 12.47
CA VAL A 20 -16.57 -0.77 12.68
C VAL A 20 -15.05 -0.82 12.80
N LYS A 21 -14.35 -0.02 12.00
CA LYS A 21 -12.89 0.09 12.09
C LYS A 21 -12.48 0.80 13.38
N LYS A 22 -11.58 0.17 14.10
CA LYS A 22 -10.90 0.71 15.26
C LYS A 22 -9.44 0.95 14.91
N SER A 23 -8.83 1.93 15.52
CA SER A 23 -7.40 2.18 15.38
C SER A 23 -6.79 2.73 16.66
N GLU A 24 -5.52 2.48 16.83
CA GLU A 24 -4.73 2.95 17.96
C GLU A 24 -3.31 3.27 17.51
N GLU A 25 -2.73 4.30 18.11
CA GLU A 25 -1.33 4.64 17.96
C GLU A 25 -0.59 4.32 19.24
N VAL A 26 0.45 3.50 19.11
CA VAL A 26 1.25 3.03 20.25
C VAL A 26 2.68 3.49 20.08
N SER A 27 3.24 4.16 21.09
CA SER A 27 4.67 4.43 21.12
C SER A 27 5.42 3.13 21.40
N PHE A 28 6.31 2.75 20.49
CA PHE A 28 7.12 1.56 20.61
C PHE A 28 8.54 1.90 20.19
N ARG A 29 9.49 1.76 21.13
CA ARG A 29 10.88 2.10 20.87
C ARG A 29 11.57 1.00 20.07
N PRO A 30 12.17 1.31 18.93
CA PRO A 30 12.90 0.31 18.16
C PRO A 30 14.21 -0.06 18.85
N TYR A 31 14.53 -1.37 18.84
CA TYR A 31 15.72 -1.91 19.48
C TYR A 31 16.28 -3.13 18.74
N PHE A 32 17.48 -3.49 19.09
CA PHE A 32 18.16 -4.73 18.74
C PHE A 32 19.02 -5.19 19.92
N TYR A 33 19.68 -6.33 19.83
CA TYR A 33 20.53 -6.83 20.91
C TYR A 33 22.00 -6.85 20.51
N VAL A 34 22.86 -6.71 21.53
CA VAL A 34 24.31 -6.92 21.45
C VAL A 34 24.77 -7.74 22.66
N SER A 35 26.00 -8.29 22.63
CA SER A 35 26.59 -8.92 23.82
C SER A 35 26.69 -7.93 24.99
N VAL A 36 26.51 -8.40 26.20
CA VAL A 36 26.76 -7.57 27.41
C VAL A 36 28.20 -7.06 27.49
N ASP A 37 29.16 -7.78 26.85
CA ASP A 37 30.57 -7.41 26.78
C ASP A 37 30.86 -6.27 25.77
N GLU A 38 29.94 -5.96 24.87
CA GLU A 38 30.11 -4.81 23.97
C GLU A 38 30.10 -3.49 24.75
N PRO A 39 31.02 -2.54 24.44
CA PRO A 39 31.07 -1.26 25.14
C PRO A 39 29.81 -0.44 24.87
N ASN A 40 29.35 0.31 25.85
CA ASN A 40 28.27 1.27 25.69
C ASN A 40 28.81 2.51 24.96
N ILE A 41 28.25 2.75 23.76
CA ILE A 41 28.58 3.90 22.93
C ILE A 41 27.44 4.92 23.09
N PRO A 42 27.70 6.22 23.29
CA PRO A 42 26.64 7.17 23.60
C PRO A 42 25.78 7.54 22.38
N THR A 43 26.38 7.58 21.19
CA THR A 43 25.69 8.11 19.98
C THR A 43 26.01 7.33 18.72
N TYR A 44 25.13 7.43 17.71
CA TYR A 44 25.32 6.90 16.37
C TYR A 44 25.03 7.98 15.32
N SER A 45 25.67 7.89 14.14
CA SER A 45 25.45 8.84 13.07
C SER A 45 24.12 8.56 12.34
N VAL A 46 23.20 9.51 12.37
CA VAL A 46 21.96 9.50 11.57
C VAL A 46 22.21 10.11 10.20
N SER A 47 22.92 11.24 10.14
CA SER A 47 23.30 11.93 8.92
C SER A 47 24.61 12.67 9.09
N LYS A 48 25.11 13.34 8.02
CA LYS A 48 26.32 14.20 8.10
C LYS A 48 26.22 15.28 9.18
N TYR A 49 24.99 15.64 9.60
CA TYR A 49 24.72 16.78 10.49
C TYR A 49 23.93 16.40 11.74
N ALA A 50 23.60 15.13 11.92
CA ALA A 50 22.77 14.69 13.04
C ALA A 50 23.22 13.34 13.60
N ASN A 51 23.27 13.24 14.91
CA ASN A 51 23.48 12.01 15.66
C ASN A 51 22.21 11.65 16.41
N GLY A 52 21.94 10.35 16.53
CA GLY A 52 20.98 9.79 17.46
C GLY A 52 21.67 9.27 18.71
N GLU A 53 20.92 9.09 19.78
CA GLU A 53 21.41 8.59 21.05
C GLU A 53 21.08 7.10 21.22
N PHE A 54 22.05 6.34 21.74
CA PHE A 54 21.82 4.97 22.20
C PHE A 54 21.35 4.99 23.65
N GLU A 55 20.39 4.12 23.94
CA GLU A 55 20.02 3.78 25.31
C GLU A 55 20.13 2.26 25.51
N TYR A 56 20.65 1.82 26.62
CA TYR A 56 20.91 0.42 26.91
C TYR A 56 20.05 -0.07 28.06
N GLU A 57 19.54 -1.30 27.88
CA GLU A 57 18.80 -1.99 28.92
C GLU A 57 19.44 -3.36 29.17
N GLU A 58 19.77 -3.63 30.43
CA GLU A 58 20.23 -4.94 30.86
C GLU A 58 19.04 -5.82 31.27
N GLY A 59 19.12 -7.10 30.95
CA GLY A 59 18.08 -8.07 31.25
C GLY A 59 18.58 -9.50 31.10
N ASP A 60 17.72 -10.46 31.36
CA ASP A 60 18.09 -11.88 31.27
C ASP A 60 17.83 -12.45 29.86
N TRP A 61 18.42 -11.80 28.86
CA TRP A 61 18.34 -12.28 27.48
C TRP A 61 19.58 -13.09 27.12
N THR A 62 19.34 -14.16 26.38
CA THR A 62 20.40 -15.05 25.91
C THR A 62 20.11 -15.45 24.47
N SER A 63 21.13 -15.33 23.62
CA SER A 63 21.04 -15.78 22.23
C SER A 63 21.03 -17.31 22.13
N LEU A 64 20.72 -17.82 20.94
CA LEU A 64 20.74 -19.27 20.66
C LEU A 64 22.12 -19.91 20.85
N ASP A 65 23.19 -19.15 20.69
CA ASP A 65 24.57 -19.61 20.92
C ASP A 65 25.03 -19.47 22.37
N GLY A 66 24.13 -19.08 23.28
CA GLY A 66 24.42 -18.93 24.73
C GLY A 66 25.03 -17.59 25.13
N THR A 67 25.23 -16.64 24.24
CA THR A 67 25.75 -15.32 24.52
C THR A 67 24.74 -14.52 25.36
N LYS A 68 25.16 -13.94 26.46
CA LYS A 68 24.34 -13.01 27.26
C LYS A 68 24.21 -11.69 26.51
N LEU A 69 22.98 -11.16 26.49
CA LEU A 69 22.62 -10.00 25.68
C LEU A 69 22.09 -8.84 26.51
N LYS A 70 22.27 -7.62 25.97
CA LYS A 70 21.59 -6.40 26.40
C LYS A 70 20.86 -5.78 25.22
N ARG A 71 19.75 -5.08 25.48
CA ARG A 71 19.03 -4.31 24.47
C ARG A 71 19.71 -2.99 24.19
N VAL A 72 19.66 -2.59 22.93
CA VAL A 72 20.16 -1.31 22.45
C VAL A 72 19.01 -0.60 21.73
N TYR A 73 18.48 0.43 22.34
CA TYR A 73 17.42 1.26 21.76
C TYR A 73 17.99 2.35 20.86
N VAL A 74 17.25 2.64 19.81
CA VAL A 74 17.51 3.76 18.89
C VAL A 74 16.27 4.64 18.81
N GLU A 75 16.41 5.85 18.27
CA GLU A 75 15.31 6.81 18.19
C GLU A 75 14.23 6.39 17.16
N LYS A 76 14.67 5.88 16.01
CA LYS A 76 13.80 5.49 14.89
C LYS A 76 14.18 4.13 14.32
N SER A 77 13.21 3.36 13.91
CA SER A 77 13.42 2.02 13.35
C SER A 77 14.28 2.01 12.06
N PHE A 78 14.22 3.05 11.26
CA PHE A 78 15.06 3.19 10.07
C PHE A 78 16.51 3.56 10.37
N ASP A 79 16.83 3.93 11.61
CA ASP A 79 18.21 4.18 12.06
C ASP A 79 18.95 2.87 12.40
N ILE A 80 18.23 1.78 12.68
CA ILE A 80 18.83 0.48 13.06
C ILE A 80 19.94 0.06 12.08
N TYR A 81 19.72 0.25 10.77
CA TYR A 81 20.69 -0.12 9.76
C TYR A 81 22.06 0.56 9.94
N LYS A 82 22.08 1.83 10.34
CA LYS A 82 23.31 2.60 10.61
C LYS A 82 23.81 2.34 12.03
N ALA A 83 22.92 2.31 13.00
CA ALA A 83 23.23 2.12 14.39
C ALA A 83 23.96 0.79 14.65
N ARG A 84 23.50 -0.31 14.06
CA ARG A 84 24.10 -1.64 14.22
C ARG A 84 25.57 -1.73 13.73
N GLN A 85 25.99 -0.84 12.84
CA GLN A 85 27.37 -0.84 12.32
C GLN A 85 28.42 -0.41 13.34
N HIS A 86 28.00 0.12 14.50
CA HIS A 86 28.89 0.50 15.58
C HIS A 86 29.28 -0.66 16.51
N PHE A 87 28.71 -1.86 16.30
CA PHE A 87 28.94 -3.04 17.13
C PHE A 87 29.58 -4.16 16.30
N SER A 88 30.39 -4.99 16.98
CA SER A 88 31.09 -6.11 16.33
C SER A 88 30.10 -7.19 15.85
N LYS A 89 29.07 -7.46 16.67
CA LYS A 89 28.01 -8.41 16.39
C LYS A 89 26.69 -7.89 16.96
N THR A 90 25.64 -7.99 16.15
CA THR A 90 24.27 -7.64 16.56
C THR A 90 23.36 -8.85 16.40
N TYR A 91 22.31 -8.92 17.23
CA TYR A 91 21.32 -9.97 17.18
C TYR A 91 19.95 -9.32 16.95
N GLU A 92 19.16 -9.93 16.06
CA GLU A 92 17.81 -9.50 15.70
C GLU A 92 17.70 -8.05 15.17
N ALA A 93 18.81 -7.47 14.72
CA ALA A 93 18.84 -6.13 14.12
C ALA A 93 18.23 -6.09 12.68
N ASP A 94 17.87 -7.22 12.14
CA ASP A 94 17.23 -7.43 10.84
C ASP A 94 15.72 -7.72 10.95
N VAL A 95 15.20 -7.90 12.18
CA VAL A 95 13.76 -8.11 12.40
C VAL A 95 13.00 -6.82 12.04
N PRO A 96 12.02 -6.88 11.11
CA PRO A 96 11.23 -5.71 10.76
C PRO A 96 10.50 -5.13 11.97
N TYR A 97 10.50 -3.82 12.10
CA TYR A 97 9.95 -3.09 13.25
C TYR A 97 8.51 -3.46 13.62
N THR A 98 7.65 -3.65 12.61
CA THR A 98 6.27 -4.07 12.82
C THR A 98 6.16 -5.51 13.31
N PHE A 99 7.08 -6.39 12.90
CA PHE A 99 7.13 -7.77 13.37
C PHE A 99 7.65 -7.84 14.80
N ARG A 100 8.64 -7.01 15.14
CA ARG A 100 9.12 -6.85 16.50
C ARG A 100 7.97 -6.49 17.44
N TYR A 101 7.22 -5.45 17.09
CA TYR A 101 6.04 -5.05 17.86
C TYR A 101 5.01 -6.19 17.99
N ALA A 102 4.75 -6.89 16.89
CA ALA A 102 3.78 -8.00 16.93
C ALA A 102 4.21 -9.14 17.85
N VAL A 103 5.51 -9.44 17.91
CA VAL A 103 6.05 -10.50 18.79
C VAL A 103 6.06 -10.07 20.25
N ASP A 104 6.39 -8.81 20.54
CA ASP A 104 6.58 -8.34 21.89
C ASP A 104 5.27 -7.94 22.59
N GLU A 105 4.30 -7.40 21.83
CA GLU A 105 3.16 -6.66 22.39
C GLU A 105 1.80 -7.22 21.96
N VAL A 106 1.76 -8.25 21.13
CA VAL A 106 0.51 -8.82 20.63
C VAL A 106 0.40 -10.27 21.01
N ASP A 107 -0.30 -10.54 22.10
CA ASP A 107 -0.53 -11.90 22.56
C ASP A 107 -1.48 -12.67 21.64
N GLU A 108 -2.51 -12.00 21.14
CA GLU A 108 -3.54 -12.60 20.30
C GLU A 108 -3.99 -11.65 19.17
N MET A 109 -3.98 -12.16 17.94
CA MET A 109 -4.50 -11.40 16.80
C MET A 109 -6.02 -11.49 16.75
N PRO A 110 -6.74 -10.34 16.76
CA PRO A 110 -8.19 -10.37 16.67
C PRO A 110 -8.64 -10.95 15.33
N GLU A 111 -9.57 -11.89 15.36
CA GLU A 111 -10.22 -12.41 14.17
C GLU A 111 -11.30 -11.43 13.69
N TYR A 112 -11.26 -11.04 12.44
CA TYR A 112 -12.30 -10.24 11.81
C TYR A 112 -12.28 -10.38 10.29
N THR A 113 -13.41 -10.09 9.65
CA THR A 113 -13.51 -10.04 8.20
C THR A 113 -13.00 -8.70 7.68
N MET A 114 -11.91 -8.72 6.94
CA MET A 114 -11.39 -7.51 6.29
C MET A 114 -12.32 -7.01 5.20
N ARG A 115 -12.51 -5.69 5.12
CA ARG A 115 -13.11 -5.04 3.97
C ARG A 115 -12.04 -4.93 2.88
N LYS A 116 -12.29 -5.55 1.73
CA LYS A 116 -11.37 -5.65 0.61
C LYS A 116 -11.98 -4.99 -0.60
N TRP A 117 -11.19 -4.17 -1.27
CA TRP A 117 -11.51 -3.68 -2.60
C TRP A 117 -10.63 -4.36 -3.63
N TYR A 118 -11.26 -4.98 -4.62
CA TYR A 118 -10.61 -5.45 -5.85
C TYR A 118 -10.82 -4.38 -6.87
N TRP A 119 -9.75 -3.73 -7.31
CA TRP A 119 -9.87 -2.52 -8.12
C TRP A 119 -8.93 -2.54 -9.31
N ASP A 120 -9.34 -1.83 -10.35
CA ASP A 120 -8.63 -1.67 -11.61
C ASP A 120 -8.96 -0.32 -12.22
N MET A 121 -8.12 0.19 -13.15
CA MET A 121 -8.39 1.44 -13.83
C MET A 121 -7.92 1.42 -15.28
N GLU A 122 -8.59 2.25 -16.07
CA GLU A 122 -8.25 2.49 -17.47
C GLU A 122 -7.90 3.97 -17.67
N TRP A 123 -6.93 4.23 -18.53
CA TRP A 123 -6.53 5.57 -18.92
C TRP A 123 -6.24 5.67 -20.41
N GLN A 124 -6.37 6.86 -20.95
CA GLN A 124 -6.10 7.13 -22.36
C GLN A 124 -4.60 7.06 -22.64
N GLN A 125 -4.22 6.38 -23.70
CA GLN A 125 -2.81 6.11 -24.03
C GLN A 125 -2.28 6.97 -25.16
N SER A 126 -3.11 7.85 -25.73
CA SER A 126 -2.73 8.78 -26.81
C SER A 126 -3.73 9.91 -26.96
N GLY A 127 -3.39 10.92 -27.77
CA GLY A 127 -4.26 12.04 -28.10
C GLY A 127 -4.22 13.17 -27.07
N GLU A 128 -5.24 14.05 -27.12
CA GLU A 128 -5.31 15.26 -26.30
C GLU A 128 -5.37 14.95 -24.80
N HIS A 129 -5.98 13.82 -24.44
CA HIS A 129 -6.15 13.39 -23.04
C HIS A 129 -5.19 12.26 -22.67
N ASP A 130 -4.02 12.16 -23.34
CA ASP A 130 -3.02 11.14 -23.01
C ASP A 130 -2.65 11.14 -21.55
N GLY A 131 -2.69 9.97 -20.97
CA GLY A 131 -2.42 9.76 -19.56
C GLY A 131 -3.56 10.09 -18.59
N CYS A 132 -4.69 10.64 -19.04
CA CYS A 132 -5.86 10.89 -18.20
C CYS A 132 -6.58 9.58 -17.84
N ILE A 133 -6.99 9.43 -16.59
CA ILE A 133 -7.78 8.29 -16.13
C ILE A 133 -9.23 8.49 -16.58
N THR A 134 -9.79 7.49 -17.24
CA THR A 134 -11.15 7.53 -17.81
C THR A 134 -12.13 6.67 -17.01
N THR A 135 -11.64 5.59 -16.42
CA THR A 135 -12.50 4.66 -15.68
C THR A 135 -11.73 4.09 -14.47
N ILE A 136 -12.43 3.98 -13.36
CA ILE A 136 -11.98 3.25 -12.18
C ILE A 136 -13.12 2.30 -11.79
N VAL A 137 -12.80 1.06 -11.49
CA VAL A 137 -13.74 0.05 -11.00
C VAL A 137 -13.22 -0.52 -9.70
N ALA A 138 -14.10 -0.71 -8.72
CA ALA A 138 -13.78 -1.41 -7.49
C ALA A 138 -14.94 -2.34 -7.08
N TYR A 139 -14.62 -3.60 -6.81
CA TYR A 139 -15.54 -4.52 -6.16
C TYR A 139 -15.32 -4.52 -4.66
N ASP A 140 -16.35 -4.23 -3.90
CA ASP A 140 -16.34 -4.25 -2.44
C ASP A 140 -16.90 -5.57 -1.93
N ASN A 141 -16.10 -6.35 -1.22
CA ASN A 141 -16.51 -7.68 -0.71
C ASN A 141 -17.55 -7.63 0.40
N TRP A 142 -17.75 -6.49 1.05
CA TRP A 142 -18.76 -6.33 2.09
C TRP A 142 -20.12 -5.96 1.50
N ASP A 143 -20.14 -4.92 0.68
CA ASP A 143 -21.35 -4.46 0.01
C ASP A 143 -21.76 -5.44 -1.12
N LYS A 144 -20.82 -6.29 -1.58
CA LYS A 144 -20.96 -7.20 -2.72
C LYS A 144 -21.36 -6.47 -4.00
N HIS A 145 -20.87 -5.24 -4.16
CA HIS A 145 -21.18 -4.35 -5.27
C HIS A 145 -19.92 -3.93 -6.01
N TYR A 146 -20.09 -3.71 -7.32
CA TYR A 146 -19.14 -3.02 -8.16
C TYR A 146 -19.43 -1.53 -8.12
N TYR A 147 -18.44 -0.72 -7.79
CA TYR A 147 -18.46 0.71 -7.89
C TYR A 147 -17.66 1.11 -9.11
N GLN A 148 -18.24 1.93 -9.98
CA GLN A 148 -17.61 2.40 -11.22
C GLN A 148 -17.65 3.93 -11.24
N TRP A 149 -16.49 4.53 -11.51
CA TRP A 149 -16.30 5.95 -11.71
C TRP A 149 -15.86 6.15 -13.15
N VAL A 150 -16.60 6.94 -13.90
CA VAL A 150 -16.40 7.08 -15.35
C VAL A 150 -16.37 8.56 -15.74
N TRP A 151 -15.41 8.92 -16.54
CA TRP A 151 -15.32 10.20 -17.23
C TRP A 151 -15.05 9.95 -18.71
N PHE A 152 -15.83 10.59 -19.59
CA PHE A 152 -15.67 10.50 -21.04
C PHE A 152 -15.13 11.83 -21.57
N PRO A 153 -13.82 11.93 -21.91
CA PRO A 153 -13.17 13.19 -22.25
C PRO A 153 -13.74 13.90 -23.49
N ASN A 154 -14.32 13.15 -24.42
CA ASN A 154 -14.81 13.68 -25.71
C ASN A 154 -16.34 13.83 -25.76
N GLN A 155 -17.04 13.68 -24.66
CA GLN A 155 -18.49 13.87 -24.60
C GLN A 155 -18.86 15.25 -24.07
N GLU A 156 -19.98 15.79 -24.57
CA GLU A 156 -20.58 16.99 -24.00
C GLU A 156 -20.82 16.81 -22.50
N PRO A 157 -20.51 17.80 -21.67
CA PRO A 157 -20.71 17.74 -20.25
C PRO A 157 -22.16 17.39 -19.90
N TYR A 158 -22.33 16.45 -18.99
CA TYR A 158 -23.67 16.16 -18.48
C TYR A 158 -24.15 17.29 -17.57
N ASN A 159 -25.38 17.74 -17.80
CA ASN A 159 -26.05 18.67 -16.88
C ASN A 159 -26.45 17.93 -15.61
N GLY A 160 -25.47 17.68 -14.74
CA GLY A 160 -25.64 17.01 -13.49
C GLY A 160 -24.96 15.65 -13.39
N PHE A 161 -24.85 15.20 -12.20
CA PHE A 161 -24.25 13.94 -11.84
C PHE A 161 -25.15 12.77 -12.27
N LYS A 162 -24.67 11.91 -13.16
CA LYS A 162 -25.39 10.68 -13.52
C LYS A 162 -24.92 9.54 -12.65
N MET A 163 -25.86 8.93 -11.96
CA MET A 163 -25.65 7.74 -11.16
C MET A 163 -26.67 6.69 -11.58
N SER A 164 -26.22 5.50 -11.85
CA SER A 164 -27.07 4.32 -12.05
C SER A 164 -26.72 3.30 -10.99
N THR A 165 -27.72 2.77 -10.32
CA THR A 165 -27.56 1.74 -9.29
C THR A 165 -28.53 0.60 -9.58
N ASP A 166 -28.01 -0.61 -9.61
CA ASP A 166 -28.78 -1.83 -9.64
C ASP A 166 -28.36 -2.76 -8.46
N GLU A 167 -28.78 -4.03 -8.47
CA GLU A 167 -28.50 -4.97 -7.39
C GLU A 167 -27.02 -5.34 -7.24
N VAL A 168 -26.19 -5.10 -8.26
CA VAL A 168 -24.77 -5.53 -8.29
C VAL A 168 -23.77 -4.44 -8.63
N GLN A 169 -24.21 -3.31 -9.17
CA GLN A 169 -23.32 -2.24 -9.61
C GLN A 169 -23.85 -0.84 -9.32
N HIS A 170 -22.92 0.07 -9.12
CA HIS A 170 -23.15 1.48 -8.88
C HIS A 170 -22.23 2.30 -9.80
N VAL A 171 -22.79 2.91 -10.81
CA VAL A 171 -22.05 3.67 -11.83
C VAL A 171 -22.23 5.16 -11.59
N SER A 172 -21.12 5.88 -11.47
CA SER A 172 -21.05 7.33 -11.32
C SER A 172 -20.33 7.95 -12.51
N VAL A 173 -20.98 8.87 -13.22
CA VAL A 173 -20.43 9.56 -14.39
C VAL A 173 -20.13 11.00 -14.03
N PHE A 174 -18.94 11.49 -14.45
CA PHE A 174 -18.40 12.80 -14.10
C PHE A 174 -18.14 13.65 -15.36
N ASN A 175 -18.11 14.97 -15.20
CA ASN A 175 -17.81 15.90 -16.26
C ASN A 175 -16.30 16.13 -16.45
N THR A 176 -15.51 15.84 -15.42
CA THR A 176 -14.06 16.02 -15.45
C THR A 176 -13.35 14.85 -14.73
N GLU A 177 -12.12 14.56 -15.17
CA GLU A 177 -11.25 13.61 -14.48
C GLU A 177 -11.05 14.02 -12.99
N LYS A 178 -10.90 15.32 -12.74
CA LYS A 178 -10.69 15.83 -11.38
C LYS A 178 -11.84 15.47 -10.45
N GLU A 179 -13.08 15.74 -10.85
CA GLU A 179 -14.29 15.39 -10.09
C GLU A 179 -14.40 13.88 -9.86
N MET A 180 -14.09 13.09 -10.88
CA MET A 180 -14.08 11.62 -10.79
C MET A 180 -13.06 11.13 -9.75
N LEU A 181 -11.82 11.60 -9.80
CA LEU A 181 -10.79 11.20 -8.85
C LEU A 181 -11.08 11.68 -7.44
N GLU A 182 -11.59 12.90 -7.27
CA GLU A 182 -11.98 13.44 -5.97
C GLU A 182 -13.08 12.60 -5.34
N HIS A 183 -14.10 12.22 -6.12
CA HIS A 183 -15.19 11.36 -5.65
C HIS A 183 -14.70 9.93 -5.34
N PHE A 184 -13.83 9.34 -6.17
CA PHE A 184 -13.24 8.03 -5.92
C PHE A 184 -12.45 8.01 -4.60
N MET A 185 -11.54 8.98 -4.42
CA MET A 185 -10.73 9.07 -3.20
C MET A 185 -11.60 9.34 -1.96
N GLY A 186 -12.63 10.18 -2.09
CA GLY A 186 -13.62 10.42 -1.04
C GLY A 186 -14.40 9.17 -0.67
N THR A 187 -14.80 8.37 -1.68
CA THR A 187 -15.49 7.09 -1.44
C THR A 187 -14.55 6.09 -0.74
N MET A 188 -13.29 6.02 -1.15
CA MET A 188 -12.29 5.18 -0.46
C MET A 188 -12.10 5.60 1.01
N MET A 189 -12.11 6.89 1.29
CA MET A 189 -12.03 7.41 2.66
C MET A 189 -13.26 7.01 3.49
N VAL A 190 -14.46 7.11 2.92
CA VAL A 190 -15.73 6.79 3.62
C VAL A 190 -15.92 5.29 3.82
N LYS A 191 -15.70 4.50 2.78
CA LYS A 191 -15.82 3.03 2.82
C LYS A 191 -14.69 2.39 3.63
N ASP A 192 -13.56 3.03 3.66
CA ASP A 192 -12.37 2.69 4.45
C ASP A 192 -11.94 1.22 4.34
N PRO A 193 -11.64 0.71 3.12
CA PRO A 193 -11.20 -0.66 2.95
C PRO A 193 -9.90 -0.94 3.71
N ASP A 194 -9.78 -2.13 4.28
CA ASP A 194 -8.57 -2.57 4.97
C ASP A 194 -7.48 -2.98 3.99
N MET A 195 -7.90 -3.53 2.83
CA MET A 195 -6.99 -4.04 1.82
C MET A 195 -7.43 -3.62 0.42
N LEU A 196 -6.47 -3.17 -0.36
CA LEU A 196 -6.60 -2.90 -1.80
C LEU A 196 -5.90 -4.02 -2.58
N ILE A 197 -6.61 -4.62 -3.51
CA ILE A 197 -6.17 -5.78 -4.28
C ILE A 197 -6.27 -5.43 -5.76
N ALA A 198 -5.18 -5.57 -6.50
CA ALA A 198 -5.15 -5.30 -7.93
C ALA A 198 -4.16 -6.22 -8.65
N TRP A 199 -4.37 -6.38 -9.95
CA TRP A 199 -3.42 -7.03 -10.83
C TRP A 199 -2.45 -5.97 -11.36
N PHE A 200 -1.15 -6.11 -11.05
CA PHE A 200 -0.13 -5.08 -11.27
C PHE A 200 -0.38 -3.73 -10.58
N GLY A 201 -1.24 -3.67 -9.55
CA GLY A 201 -1.70 -2.41 -8.95
C GLY A 201 -0.61 -1.47 -8.46
N LEU A 202 0.45 -1.99 -7.82
CA LEU A 202 1.60 -1.17 -7.39
C LEU A 202 2.52 -0.78 -8.56
N LYS A 203 2.45 -1.51 -9.68
CA LYS A 203 3.27 -1.22 -10.86
C LYS A 203 2.63 -0.15 -11.75
N PHE A 204 1.32 -0.14 -11.87
CA PHE A 204 0.59 0.72 -12.79
C PHE A 204 -0.49 1.58 -12.10
N ASP A 205 -1.51 0.97 -11.49
CA ASP A 205 -2.70 1.68 -11.04
C ASP A 205 -2.44 2.70 -9.94
N LEU A 206 -1.82 2.29 -8.85
CA LEU A 206 -1.55 3.20 -7.73
C LEU A 206 -0.60 4.35 -8.12
N PRO A 207 0.55 4.12 -8.79
CA PRO A 207 1.39 5.21 -9.28
C PRO A 207 0.64 6.17 -10.19
N LYS A 208 -0.18 5.66 -11.12
CA LYS A 208 -0.97 6.48 -12.04
C LYS A 208 -2.00 7.34 -11.30
N LEU A 209 -2.72 6.76 -10.35
CA LEU A 209 -3.66 7.50 -9.50
C LEU A 209 -2.96 8.65 -8.76
N LEU A 210 -1.82 8.37 -8.13
CA LEU A 210 -1.08 9.37 -7.36
C LEU A 210 -0.52 10.49 -8.24
N ASP A 211 0.05 10.15 -9.40
CA ASP A 211 0.54 11.14 -10.37
C ASP A 211 -0.59 12.05 -10.85
N ARG A 212 -1.74 11.48 -11.24
CA ARG A 212 -2.88 12.26 -11.72
C ARG A 212 -3.49 13.11 -10.63
N ALA A 213 -3.68 12.57 -9.41
CA ALA A 213 -4.17 13.34 -8.27
C ALA A 213 -3.28 14.56 -7.99
N CYS A 214 -1.96 14.37 -7.95
CA CYS A 214 -1.01 15.48 -7.77
C CYS A 214 -1.08 16.50 -8.91
N ALA A 215 -1.13 16.04 -10.17
CA ALA A 215 -1.20 16.93 -11.34
C ALA A 215 -2.48 17.78 -11.38
N LEU A 216 -3.59 17.23 -10.91
CA LEU A 216 -4.89 17.91 -10.81
C LEU A 216 -5.06 18.76 -9.53
N GLY A 217 -4.02 18.84 -8.70
CA GLY A 217 -4.03 19.62 -7.44
C GLY A 217 -4.87 19.00 -6.34
N LEU A 218 -5.17 17.70 -6.41
CA LEU A 218 -5.87 16.97 -5.37
C LEU A 218 -4.90 16.54 -4.26
N ASN A 219 -5.43 16.28 -3.07
CA ASN A 219 -4.67 15.75 -1.96
C ASN A 219 -4.74 14.21 -1.96
N PRO A 220 -3.71 13.49 -2.44
CA PRO A 220 -3.76 12.03 -2.47
C PRO A 220 -3.65 11.40 -1.06
N LEU A 221 -3.17 12.13 -0.05
CA LEU A 221 -2.99 11.59 1.29
C LEU A 221 -4.31 11.22 1.99
N VAL A 222 -5.46 11.70 1.48
CA VAL A 222 -6.78 11.36 2.04
C VAL A 222 -7.13 9.87 1.96
N ILE A 223 -6.53 9.13 1.02
CA ILE A 223 -6.74 7.68 0.92
C ILE A 223 -5.99 6.88 1.99
N SER A 224 -5.12 7.50 2.78
CA SER A 224 -4.43 6.89 3.91
C SER A 224 -5.13 7.24 5.22
N PRO A 225 -5.44 6.26 6.10
CA PRO A 225 -6.02 6.51 7.42
C PRO A 225 -5.25 7.49 8.32
N TYR A 226 -3.94 7.59 8.15
CA TYR A 226 -3.09 8.54 8.88
C TYR A 226 -2.25 9.45 7.98
N HIS A 227 -2.77 9.73 6.76
CA HIS A 227 -2.21 10.71 5.83
C HIS A 227 -0.74 10.49 5.46
N LYS A 228 -0.35 9.25 5.24
CA LYS A 228 0.98 8.87 4.79
C LYS A 228 0.91 7.94 3.58
N ILE A 229 1.56 8.35 2.50
CA ILE A 229 1.73 7.51 1.31
C ILE A 229 3.19 7.62 0.88
N ASP A 230 3.81 6.47 0.65
CA ASP A 230 5.21 6.42 0.25
C ASP A 230 5.39 7.09 -1.12
N GLY A 231 6.42 7.96 -1.21
CA GLY A 231 6.69 8.76 -2.41
C GLY A 231 5.87 10.04 -2.54
N VAL A 232 4.78 10.23 -1.78
CA VAL A 232 3.99 11.48 -1.78
C VAL A 232 4.57 12.47 -0.78
N LYS A 233 4.75 13.71 -1.22
CA LYS A 233 5.22 14.82 -0.39
C LYS A 233 4.37 16.07 -0.61
N GLN A 234 4.06 16.77 0.48
CA GLN A 234 3.50 18.10 0.39
C GLN A 234 4.57 19.08 -0.09
N VAL A 235 4.23 19.92 -1.05
CA VAL A 235 5.08 20.96 -1.63
C VAL A 235 4.38 22.31 -1.53
N LYS A 236 5.09 23.41 -1.88
CA LYS A 236 4.57 24.78 -1.71
C LYS A 236 3.17 25.01 -2.31
N ASN A 237 2.88 24.38 -3.45
CA ASN A 237 1.64 24.57 -4.19
C ASN A 237 0.85 23.26 -4.39
N GLY A 238 0.83 22.36 -3.41
CA GLY A 238 0.07 21.12 -3.50
C GLY A 238 0.86 19.89 -3.08
N PHE A 239 0.82 18.86 -3.90
CA PHE A 239 1.48 17.59 -3.64
C PHE A 239 2.35 17.18 -4.84
N SER A 240 3.40 16.42 -4.57
CA SER A 240 4.20 15.74 -5.57
C SER A 240 4.32 14.27 -5.23
N PHE A 241 4.36 13.44 -6.24
CA PHE A 241 4.61 12.01 -6.12
C PHE A 241 5.93 11.68 -6.81
N LYS A 242 6.72 10.84 -6.16
CA LYS A 242 7.89 10.22 -6.75
C LYS A 242 7.82 8.73 -6.50
N ARG A 243 7.66 7.97 -7.56
CA ARG A 243 7.65 6.52 -7.49
C ARG A 243 8.92 6.03 -6.79
N GLN A 244 8.74 5.11 -5.86
CA GLN A 244 9.85 4.39 -5.23
C GLN A 244 10.16 3.13 -6.05
N ASP A 245 11.43 2.79 -6.11
CA ASP A 245 11.86 1.51 -6.67
C ASP A 245 11.58 0.42 -5.62
N GLY A 246 11.03 -0.67 -6.07
CA GLY A 246 10.63 -1.81 -5.25
C GLY A 246 9.27 -2.34 -5.69
N TYR A 247 9.14 -3.65 -5.67
CA TYR A 247 7.90 -4.32 -6.07
C TYR A 247 7.83 -5.66 -5.36
N SER A 248 6.90 -5.80 -4.47
CA SER A 248 6.67 -7.04 -3.73
C SER A 248 5.20 -7.46 -3.78
N PRO A 249 4.88 -8.73 -3.49
CA PRO A 249 3.50 -9.20 -3.47
C PRO A 249 2.62 -8.47 -2.47
N ILE A 250 3.19 -8.12 -1.32
CA ILE A 250 2.49 -7.41 -0.25
C ILE A 250 3.34 -6.24 0.20
N GLU A 251 2.81 -5.04 0.05
CA GLU A 251 3.42 -3.79 0.48
C GLU A 251 2.41 -2.91 1.19
N GLN A 252 2.89 -1.90 1.89
CA GLN A 252 2.06 -0.92 2.59
C GLN A 252 2.42 0.51 2.16
N PRO A 253 2.38 0.83 0.85
CA PRO A 253 2.69 2.18 0.39
C PRO A 253 1.67 3.20 0.89
N ILE A 254 0.42 2.77 1.14
CA ILE A 254 -0.63 3.57 1.74
C ILE A 254 -0.69 3.24 3.23
N GLY A 255 -0.22 4.17 4.06
CA GLY A 255 -0.19 3.97 5.50
C GLY A 255 -1.54 3.56 6.08
N GLY A 256 -1.56 2.47 6.86
CA GLY A 256 -2.76 1.93 7.50
C GLY A 256 -3.67 1.08 6.61
N ARG A 257 -3.26 0.78 5.36
CA ARG A 257 -3.93 -0.16 4.46
C ARG A 257 -2.94 -1.18 3.92
N LEU A 258 -3.41 -2.41 3.72
CA LEU A 258 -2.65 -3.40 2.97
C LEU A 258 -2.89 -3.22 1.48
N THR A 259 -1.84 -3.41 0.68
CA THR A 259 -1.93 -3.53 -0.78
C THR A 259 -1.42 -4.90 -1.21
N LEU A 260 -2.21 -5.61 -1.99
CA LEU A 260 -1.86 -6.92 -2.50
C LEU A 260 -1.76 -6.88 -4.02
N ASN A 261 -0.57 -7.22 -4.53
CA ASN A 261 -0.32 -7.43 -5.95
C ASN A 261 -0.62 -8.88 -6.32
N LEU A 262 -1.76 -9.11 -6.97
CA LEU A 262 -2.18 -10.48 -7.32
C LEU A 262 -1.27 -11.16 -8.32
N ASP A 263 -0.69 -10.44 -9.25
CA ASP A 263 0.27 -10.95 -10.23
C ASP A 263 1.46 -11.63 -9.54
N LEU A 264 2.11 -10.95 -8.59
CA LEU A 264 3.24 -11.51 -7.85
C LEU A 264 2.83 -12.57 -6.83
N ALA A 265 1.68 -12.41 -6.18
CA ALA A 265 1.16 -13.41 -5.25
C ALA A 265 0.83 -14.72 -6.00
N PHE A 266 0.22 -14.58 -7.19
CA PHE A 266 -0.07 -15.70 -8.06
C PHE A 266 1.21 -16.36 -8.60
N GLU A 267 2.18 -15.56 -9.07
CA GLU A 267 3.46 -16.05 -9.55
C GLU A 267 4.18 -16.89 -8.48
N ARG A 268 4.24 -16.42 -7.24
CA ARG A 268 4.85 -17.15 -6.13
C ARG A 268 4.16 -18.48 -5.83
N GLN A 269 2.83 -18.51 -5.94
CA GLN A 269 2.08 -19.75 -5.71
C GLN A 269 2.18 -20.70 -6.90
N TRP A 270 2.31 -20.16 -8.11
CA TRP A 270 2.43 -20.97 -9.33
C TRP A 270 3.81 -21.58 -9.51
N ASN A 271 4.87 -20.80 -9.26
CA ASN A 271 6.26 -21.21 -9.44
C ASN A 271 6.68 -22.23 -8.38
N ASP A 272 6.20 -23.45 -8.53
CA ASP A 272 6.69 -24.61 -7.81
C ASP A 272 7.53 -25.51 -8.74
N SER A 273 8.22 -26.47 -8.14
CA SER A 273 9.11 -27.38 -8.87
C SER A 273 8.38 -28.29 -9.89
N GLN A 274 7.06 -28.37 -9.84
CA GLN A 274 6.26 -29.26 -10.69
C GLN A 274 5.65 -28.51 -11.88
N ARG A 275 5.31 -27.23 -11.72
CA ARG A 275 4.59 -26.43 -12.74
C ARG A 275 5.51 -25.60 -13.61
N GLY A 276 6.72 -25.28 -13.12
CA GLY A 276 7.65 -24.39 -13.81
C GLY A 276 7.22 -22.93 -13.79
N THR A 277 7.87 -22.10 -14.59
CA THR A 277 7.59 -20.65 -14.70
C THR A 277 6.50 -20.38 -15.73
N LEU A 278 5.66 -19.39 -15.45
CA LEU A 278 4.67 -18.90 -16.41
C LEU A 278 5.34 -18.10 -17.55
N PRO A 279 4.96 -18.35 -18.81
CA PRO A 279 5.42 -17.55 -19.96
C PRO A 279 5.00 -16.08 -19.87
N SER A 280 3.87 -15.78 -19.26
CA SER A 280 3.34 -14.42 -19.07
C SER A 280 2.54 -14.30 -17.79
N LEU A 281 2.65 -13.14 -17.13
CA LEU A 281 1.82 -12.76 -15.99
C LEU A 281 0.67 -11.81 -16.39
N SER A 282 0.38 -11.63 -17.69
CA SER A 282 -0.80 -10.84 -18.07
C SER A 282 -2.07 -11.50 -17.56
N LEU A 283 -3.03 -10.69 -17.07
CA LEU A 283 -4.30 -11.20 -16.54
C LEU A 283 -5.04 -12.05 -17.60
N ASP A 284 -5.04 -11.61 -18.86
CA ASP A 284 -5.63 -12.34 -19.97
C ASP A 284 -5.03 -13.75 -20.14
N TYR A 285 -3.69 -13.86 -20.07
CA TYR A 285 -3.01 -15.14 -20.19
C TYR A 285 -3.32 -16.07 -19.01
N VAL A 286 -3.29 -15.52 -17.80
CA VAL A 286 -3.57 -16.28 -16.57
C VAL A 286 -5.03 -16.73 -16.53
N SER A 287 -5.97 -15.85 -16.89
CA SER A 287 -7.40 -16.19 -16.94
C SER A 287 -7.69 -17.30 -17.97
N LYS A 288 -7.03 -17.27 -19.15
CA LYS A 288 -7.15 -18.34 -20.14
C LYS A 288 -6.67 -19.70 -19.62
N ILE A 289 -5.56 -19.71 -18.87
CA ILE A 289 -5.04 -20.95 -18.29
C ILE A 289 -5.94 -21.50 -17.19
N LEU A 290 -6.44 -20.63 -16.31
CA LEU A 290 -7.19 -21.08 -15.12
C LEU A 290 -8.65 -21.36 -15.41
N PHE A 291 -9.29 -20.53 -16.22
CA PHE A 291 -10.74 -20.51 -16.40
C PHE A 291 -11.19 -20.76 -17.85
N ASN A 292 -10.24 -20.85 -18.77
CA ASN A 292 -10.51 -20.85 -20.22
C ASN A 292 -11.28 -19.61 -20.68
N GLU A 293 -11.14 -18.51 -19.96
CA GLU A 293 -11.75 -17.21 -20.24
C GLU A 293 -10.64 -16.18 -20.50
N GLY A 294 -10.83 -15.31 -21.46
CA GLY A 294 -9.89 -14.25 -21.79
C GLY A 294 -10.55 -12.89 -21.79
N LYS A 295 -9.75 -11.85 -22.05
CA LYS A 295 -10.26 -10.48 -22.21
C LYS A 295 -11.26 -10.46 -23.36
N GLU A 296 -12.47 -9.96 -23.10
CA GLU A 296 -13.43 -9.69 -24.17
C GLU A 296 -12.89 -8.58 -25.06
N MET A 297 -12.58 -8.92 -26.29
CA MET A 297 -12.14 -7.94 -27.27
C MET A 297 -13.38 -7.23 -27.82
N ASN A 298 -13.44 -5.92 -27.65
CA ASN A 298 -14.46 -5.14 -28.32
C ASN A 298 -14.12 -5.07 -29.82
N THR A 299 -14.73 -5.95 -30.62
CA THR A 299 -14.50 -6.06 -32.06
C THR A 299 -15.12 -4.89 -32.87
N LYS A 300 -15.79 -3.95 -32.21
CA LYS A 300 -16.41 -2.78 -32.87
C LYS A 300 -15.43 -1.65 -33.15
N PHE A 301 -14.28 -1.63 -32.51
CA PHE A 301 -13.29 -0.58 -32.67
C PHE A 301 -11.93 -1.18 -32.98
N GLU A 302 -11.30 -0.68 -34.07
CA GLU A 302 -9.94 -1.10 -34.45
C GLU A 302 -8.86 -0.47 -33.55
N ASP A 303 -9.12 0.75 -33.07
CA ASP A 303 -8.26 1.48 -32.12
C ASP A 303 -8.88 1.45 -30.71
N PRO A 304 -8.17 0.99 -29.67
CA PRO A 304 -8.64 1.05 -28.30
C PRO A 304 -9.08 2.46 -27.86
N ASN A 305 -8.50 3.52 -28.43
CA ASN A 305 -8.87 4.90 -28.12
C ASN A 305 -10.22 5.31 -28.74
N GLU A 306 -10.72 4.60 -29.75
CA GLU A 306 -12.06 4.84 -30.28
C GLU A 306 -13.17 4.42 -29.32
N PHE A 307 -12.87 3.54 -28.37
CA PHE A 307 -13.80 3.18 -27.30
C PHE A 307 -14.16 4.38 -26.40
N TYR A 308 -13.26 5.36 -26.32
CA TYR A 308 -13.43 6.57 -25.49
C TYR A 308 -13.94 7.79 -26.29
N ARG A 309 -14.24 7.62 -27.56
CA ARG A 309 -14.89 8.61 -28.45
C ARG A 309 -16.38 8.35 -28.50
#